data_03ea89f2bca261febd25fe41247047cf
#
_entry.id   03ea89f2bca261febd25fe41247047cf
#
_cell.length_a   1.000
_cell.length_b   1.000
_cell.length_c   1.000
_cell.angle_alpha   90.00
_cell.angle_beta   90.00
_cell.angle_gamma   90.00
#
_symmetry.space_group_name_H-M   'P 1'
#
loop_
_entity.id
_entity.type
_entity.pdbx_description
1 polymer ?
#
loop_
_entity_poly.entity_id
_entity_poly.type
_entity_poly.pdbx_seq_one_letter_code
_entity_poly.pdbx_strand_id
1 'polypeptide(L)'
;MAYTIIVHLLAKNDASCIQKLKDKLVEASQVYSKDPETLSWFVMQDFEEPRRFAIVERYVGEESQKYHLENPYWQTFDPYVLPLLEEPMDLRRLGELEGSVM
;
A
#
# COMPACT_ATOMS: atom_id res chain seq x y z
N MET A 1 18.68 -4.66 -7.36
CA MET A 1 18.21 -3.90 -6.18
C MET A 1 16.68 -3.87 -6.20
N ALA A 2 16.06 -4.31 -5.11
CA ALA A 2 14.62 -4.29 -5.03
C ALA A 2 14.12 -2.84 -4.97
N TYR A 3 12.99 -2.61 -5.62
CA TYR A 3 12.31 -1.31 -5.64
C TYR A 3 11.15 -1.36 -4.66
N THR A 4 11.12 -0.45 -3.71
CA THR A 4 10.14 -0.46 -2.63
C THR A 4 9.37 0.84 -2.59
N ILE A 5 8.05 0.73 -2.46
CA ILE A 5 7.18 1.87 -2.24
C ILE A 5 6.63 1.76 -0.83
N ILE A 6 6.77 2.84 -0.06
CA ILE A 6 6.17 2.94 1.28
C ILE A 6 5.10 4.01 1.22
N VAL A 7 3.87 3.63 1.61
CA VAL A 7 2.72 4.53 1.61
C VAL A 7 2.21 4.67 3.03
N HIS A 8 2.07 5.91 3.48
CA HIS A 8 1.41 6.22 4.76
C HIS A 8 0.02 6.80 4.49
N LEU A 9 -0.97 6.29 5.23
CA LEU A 9 -2.35 6.71 5.11
C LEU A 9 -2.91 7.06 6.49
N LEU A 10 -3.71 8.11 6.54
CA LEU A 10 -4.41 8.52 7.76
C LEU A 10 -5.91 8.53 7.46
N ALA A 11 -6.65 7.65 8.12
CA ALA A 11 -8.11 7.62 7.99
C ALA A 11 -8.75 8.80 8.71
N LYS A 12 -9.92 9.22 8.24
CA LYS A 12 -10.74 10.16 8.98
C LYS A 12 -11.07 9.60 10.36
N ASN A 13 -11.27 10.48 11.32
CA ASN A 13 -11.56 10.09 12.71
C ASN A 13 -13.00 9.61 12.84
N ASP A 14 -13.27 8.46 12.27
CA ASP A 14 -14.58 7.84 12.18
C ASP A 14 -14.38 6.32 12.15
N ALA A 15 -14.98 5.61 13.07
CA ALA A 15 -14.83 4.16 13.18
C ALA A 15 -15.20 3.42 11.89
N SER A 16 -16.21 3.91 11.16
CA SER A 16 -16.60 3.32 9.88
C SER A 16 -15.51 3.51 8.82
N CYS A 17 -14.92 4.70 8.73
CA CYS A 17 -13.83 4.96 7.79
C CYS A 17 -12.61 4.10 8.10
N ILE A 18 -12.25 3.97 9.37
CA ILE A 18 -11.11 3.15 9.81
C ILE A 18 -11.33 1.69 9.39
N GLN A 19 -12.51 1.14 9.67
CA GLN A 19 -12.80 -0.25 9.35
C GLN A 19 -12.84 -0.49 7.83
N LYS A 20 -13.46 0.41 7.08
CA LYS A 20 -13.51 0.31 5.62
C LYS A 20 -12.11 0.37 5.00
N LEU A 21 -11.26 1.26 5.50
CA LEU A 21 -9.89 1.36 5.00
C LEU A 21 -9.10 0.10 5.32
N LYS A 22 -9.22 -0.40 6.55
CA LYS A 22 -8.57 -1.63 6.97
C LYS A 22 -8.94 -2.81 6.06
N ASP A 23 -10.24 -3.00 5.83
CA ASP A 23 -10.73 -4.11 5.02
C ASP A 23 -10.27 -3.97 3.56
N LYS A 24 -10.30 -2.75 3.03
CA LYS A 24 -9.89 -2.50 1.64
C LYS A 24 -8.40 -2.72 1.45
N LEU A 25 -7.57 -2.33 2.41
CA LEU A 25 -6.13 -2.56 2.35
C LEU A 25 -5.79 -4.05 2.35
N VAL A 26 -6.48 -4.84 3.17
CA VAL A 26 -6.28 -6.30 3.20
C VAL A 26 -6.66 -6.91 1.85
N GLU A 27 -7.79 -6.49 1.28
CA GLU A 27 -8.20 -6.94 -0.05
C GLU A 27 -7.14 -6.58 -1.11
N ALA A 28 -6.66 -5.34 -1.09
CA ALA A 28 -5.65 -4.86 -2.02
C ALA A 28 -4.36 -5.69 -1.92
N SER A 29 -3.94 -6.02 -0.70
CA SER A 29 -2.77 -6.87 -0.47
C SER A 29 -2.94 -8.24 -1.12
N GLN A 30 -4.12 -8.84 -0.98
CA GLN A 30 -4.42 -10.13 -1.57
C GLN A 30 -4.41 -10.10 -3.10
N VAL A 31 -4.83 -8.97 -3.69
CA VAL A 31 -4.84 -8.80 -5.14
C VAL A 31 -3.44 -8.49 -5.68
N TYR A 32 -2.83 -7.44 -5.17
CA TYR A 32 -1.55 -6.94 -5.71
C TYR A 32 -0.36 -7.85 -5.43
N SER A 33 -0.38 -8.61 -4.34
CA SER A 33 0.70 -9.55 -4.05
C SER A 33 0.85 -10.65 -5.10
N LYS A 34 -0.18 -10.86 -5.91
CA LYS A 34 -0.19 -11.87 -6.98
C LYS A 34 0.31 -11.34 -8.32
N ASP A 35 0.56 -10.05 -8.45
CA ASP A 35 1.07 -9.47 -9.69
C ASP A 35 2.49 -9.99 -9.96
N PRO A 36 2.85 -10.19 -11.24
CA PRO A 36 4.20 -10.60 -11.59
C PRO A 36 5.26 -9.67 -11.01
N GLU A 37 6.38 -10.22 -10.57
CA GLU A 37 7.54 -9.49 -10.04
C GLU A 37 7.25 -8.68 -8.78
N THR A 38 6.16 -8.99 -8.08
CA THR A 38 5.86 -8.43 -6.77
C THR A 38 6.44 -9.37 -5.71
N LEU A 39 7.38 -8.88 -4.91
CA LEU A 39 8.01 -9.66 -3.84
C LEU A 39 7.09 -9.75 -2.63
N SER A 40 6.47 -8.62 -2.28
CA SER A 40 5.52 -8.58 -1.17
C SER A 40 4.71 -7.29 -1.25
N TRP A 41 3.54 -7.31 -0.63
CA TRP A 41 2.63 -6.18 -0.58
C TRP A 41 1.94 -6.21 0.78
N PHE A 42 2.61 -5.63 1.81
CA PHE A 42 2.16 -5.68 3.20
C PHE A 42 1.34 -4.47 3.55
N VAL A 43 0.29 -4.68 4.33
CA VAL A 43 -0.51 -3.61 4.93
C VAL A 43 -0.44 -3.73 6.44
N MET A 44 -0.32 -2.59 7.12
CA MET A 44 -0.10 -2.55 8.56
C MET A 44 -0.89 -1.40 9.17
N GLN A 45 -1.28 -1.57 10.42
CA GLN A 45 -1.96 -0.55 11.22
C GLN A 45 -1.08 -0.20 12.40
N ASP A 46 -1.01 1.09 12.75
CA ASP A 46 -0.24 1.55 13.89
C ASP A 46 -0.77 0.95 15.19
N PHE A 47 0.14 0.58 16.10
CA PHE A 47 -0.24 -0.01 17.39
C PHE A 47 -1.01 0.93 18.29
N GLU A 48 -0.71 2.23 18.21
CA GLU A 48 -1.27 3.21 19.15
C GLU A 48 -2.36 4.05 18.52
N GLU A 49 -2.23 4.37 17.20
CA GLU A 49 -3.19 5.23 16.51
C GLU A 49 -3.92 4.42 15.42
N PRO A 50 -5.14 3.96 15.69
CA PRO A 50 -5.86 3.08 14.77
C PRO A 50 -6.21 3.73 13.43
N ARG A 51 -6.08 5.07 13.31
CA ARG A 51 -6.30 5.78 12.05
C ARG A 51 -5.11 5.68 11.10
N ARG A 52 -3.93 5.30 11.61
CA ARG A 52 -2.70 5.27 10.81
C ARG A 52 -2.44 3.90 10.24
N PHE A 53 -2.21 3.88 8.93
CA PHE A 53 -1.89 2.66 8.20
C PHE A 53 -0.63 2.88 7.36
N ALA A 54 0.02 1.80 7.01
CA ALA A 54 1.15 1.83 6.10
C ALA A 54 1.06 0.65 5.13
N ILE A 55 1.53 0.88 3.92
CA ILE A 55 1.68 -0.15 2.90
C ILE A 55 3.17 -0.22 2.58
N VAL A 56 3.73 -1.43 2.52
CA VAL A 56 5.08 -1.66 2.00
C VAL A 56 4.94 -2.56 0.78
N GLU A 57 5.27 -2.00 -0.39
CA GLU A 57 5.18 -2.67 -1.68
C GLU A 57 6.60 -2.92 -2.17
N ARG A 58 6.99 -4.19 -2.30
CA ARG A 58 8.33 -4.56 -2.73
C ARG A 58 8.26 -5.25 -4.08
N TYR A 59 9.06 -4.78 -5.02
CA TYR A 59 9.13 -5.28 -6.39
C TYR A 59 10.54 -5.69 -6.74
N VAL A 60 10.67 -6.58 -7.72
CA VAL A 60 11.98 -7.02 -8.20
C VAL A 60 12.84 -5.84 -8.65
N GLY A 61 12.23 -4.88 -9.34
CA GLY A 61 12.89 -3.65 -9.78
C GLY A 61 11.87 -2.58 -10.12
N GLU A 62 12.35 -1.39 -10.46
CA GLU A 62 11.48 -0.26 -10.80
C GLU A 62 10.52 -0.61 -11.94
N GLU A 63 11.00 -1.34 -12.94
CA GLU A 63 10.19 -1.72 -14.09
C GLU A 63 9.04 -2.63 -13.74
N SER A 64 9.15 -3.37 -12.62
CA SER A 64 8.10 -4.27 -12.16
C SER A 64 6.82 -3.53 -11.79
N GLN A 65 6.90 -2.23 -11.48
CA GLN A 65 5.75 -1.41 -11.13
C GLN A 65 4.70 -1.36 -12.26
N LYS A 66 5.11 -1.61 -13.49
CA LYS A 66 4.17 -1.64 -14.63
C LYS A 66 3.05 -2.65 -14.42
N TYR A 67 3.35 -3.81 -13.82
CA TYR A 67 2.33 -4.83 -13.57
C TYR A 67 1.29 -4.33 -12.57
N HIS A 68 1.73 -3.63 -11.54
CA HIS A 68 0.85 -3.01 -10.57
C HIS A 68 -0.02 -1.92 -11.23
N LEU A 69 0.58 -1.05 -12.04
CA LEU A 69 -0.12 0.04 -12.71
C LEU A 69 -1.09 -0.46 -13.79
N GLU A 70 -0.78 -1.57 -14.43
CA GLU A 70 -1.65 -2.19 -15.44
C GLU A 70 -2.79 -3.00 -14.83
N ASN A 71 -2.68 -3.39 -13.57
CA ASN A 71 -3.73 -4.13 -12.88
C ASN A 71 -4.94 -3.22 -12.69
N PRO A 72 -6.11 -3.54 -13.27
CA PRO A 72 -7.27 -2.65 -13.21
C PRO A 72 -7.87 -2.49 -11.82
N TYR A 73 -7.39 -3.20 -10.83
CA TYR A 73 -7.89 -3.13 -9.46
C TYR A 73 -7.86 -1.69 -8.91
N TRP A 74 -6.88 -0.85 -9.33
CA TRP A 74 -6.80 0.54 -8.88
C TRP A 74 -8.08 1.32 -9.16
N GLN A 75 -8.86 0.92 -10.16
CA GLN A 75 -10.13 1.57 -10.50
C GLN A 75 -11.18 1.38 -9.41
N THR A 76 -11.05 0.34 -8.59
CA THR A 76 -11.91 0.12 -7.43
C THR A 76 -11.23 0.53 -6.13
N PHE A 77 -9.91 0.69 -6.13
CA PHE A 77 -9.14 1.04 -4.95
C PHE A 77 -9.15 2.54 -4.69
N ASP A 78 -8.62 3.33 -5.61
CA ASP A 78 -8.47 4.77 -5.42
C ASP A 78 -9.80 5.49 -5.13
N PRO A 79 -10.86 5.29 -5.95
CA PRO A 79 -12.13 5.96 -5.69
C PRO A 79 -12.77 5.56 -4.36
N TYR A 80 -12.47 4.36 -3.86
CA TYR A 80 -12.98 3.89 -2.57
C TYR A 80 -12.17 4.44 -1.41
N VAL A 81 -10.84 4.44 -1.54
CA VAL A 81 -9.93 4.78 -0.44
C VAL A 81 -9.82 6.29 -0.22
N LEU A 82 -9.70 7.08 -1.28
CA LEU A 82 -9.44 8.51 -1.15
C LEU A 82 -10.45 9.24 -0.26
N PRO A 83 -11.78 8.97 -0.38
CA PRO A 83 -12.75 9.62 0.51
C PRO A 83 -12.66 9.22 1.98
N LEU A 84 -11.98 8.12 2.29
CA LEU A 84 -11.81 7.64 3.66
C LEU A 84 -10.65 8.33 4.39
N LEU A 85 -9.79 9.05 3.64
CA LEU A 85 -8.56 9.63 4.17
C LEU A 85 -8.78 11.05 4.67
N GLU A 86 -8.12 11.37 5.80
CA GLU A 86 -8.07 12.72 6.36
C GLU A 86 -7.16 13.63 5.55
N GLU A 87 -6.11 13.08 4.95
CA GLU A 87 -5.10 13.79 4.19
C GLU A 87 -4.63 12.93 3.02
N PRO A 88 -3.96 13.52 2.00
CA PRO A 88 -3.43 12.73 0.88
C PRO A 88 -2.45 11.66 1.34
N MET A 89 -2.37 10.57 0.59
CA MET A 89 -1.36 9.53 0.83
C MET A 89 0.04 10.11 0.73
N ASP A 90 0.91 9.71 1.68
CA ASP A 90 2.34 10.01 1.59
C ASP A 90 3.00 8.77 0.98
N LEU A 91 3.41 8.90 -0.27
CA LEU A 91 3.98 7.81 -1.04
C LEU A 91 5.45 8.10 -1.35
N ARG A 92 6.33 7.16 -1.00
CA ARG A 92 7.77 7.30 -1.20
C ARG A 92 8.32 6.09 -1.96
N ARG A 93 9.16 6.37 -2.95
CA ARG A 93 9.82 5.37 -3.78
C ARG A 93 11.27 5.25 -3.34
N LEU A 94 11.67 4.02 -2.97
CA LEU A 94 12.96 3.75 -2.36
C LEU A 94 13.62 2.55 -3.04
N GLY A 95 14.95 2.60 -3.14
CA GLY A 95 15.73 1.44 -3.55
C GLY A 95 16.31 0.77 -2.31
N GLU A 96 16.13 -0.54 -2.18
CA GLU A 96 16.73 -1.28 -1.07
C GLU A 96 18.23 -1.34 -1.27
N LEU A 97 18.98 -0.96 -0.24
CA LEU A 97 20.44 -0.93 -0.35
C LEU A 97 21.00 -2.35 -0.41
N GLU A 98 21.95 -2.54 -1.31
CA GLU A 98 22.64 -3.80 -1.47
C GLU A 98 23.36 -4.17 -0.17
N GLY A 99 23.24 -5.43 0.24
CA GLY A 99 23.80 -5.89 1.51
C GLY A 99 22.93 -5.66 2.72
N SER A 100 21.83 -4.89 2.57
CA SER A 100 20.82 -4.74 3.60
C SER A 100 20.06 -6.06 3.78
N VAL A 101 19.81 -6.45 5.01
CA VAL A 101 19.18 -7.72 5.36
C VAL A 101 17.83 -7.48 6.02
N MET A 102 16.85 -8.24 5.57
CA MET A 102 15.52 -8.22 6.17
C MET A 102 15.37 -9.32 7.21
#